data_5be867b8ddf8a03e284d6bb48ab111f0
#
_entry.id   5be867b8ddf8a03e284d6bb48ab111f0
#
_cell.length_a   1.000
_cell.length_b   1.000
_cell.length_c   1.000
_cell.angle_alpha   90.00
_cell.angle_beta   90.00
_cell.angle_gamma   90.00
#
_symmetry.space_group_name_H-M   'P 1'
#
loop_
_entity.id
_entity.type
_entity.pdbx_description
1 polymer ?
#
loop_
_entity_poly.entity_id
_entity_poly.type
_entity_poly.pdbx_seq_one_letter_code
_entity_poly.pdbx_strand_id
1 'polypeptide(L)'
;MKILNIPINRFKILFTLGLMSASAVGLFILKSISTRNLALWGINWNLFLAWIPIFIVLWLENKVKIKALQKWEVLTTSLIWLLFLPNSPYIITDLVYLQSLSGNTYWHYQIMIFTYAFVSLACGLLSLYWIQKVWTKVFL
;
A
#
# COMPACT_ATOMS: atom_id res chain seq x y z
N MET A 1 -9.10 -4.72 26.54
CA MET A 1 -8.31 -5.45 25.53
C MET A 1 -6.96 -4.75 25.42
N LYS A 2 -5.89 -5.33 26.01
CA LYS A 2 -4.53 -4.78 25.89
C LYS A 2 -4.07 -4.98 24.45
N ILE A 3 -4.18 -3.95 23.61
CA ILE A 3 -3.57 -3.96 22.29
C ILE A 3 -2.06 -4.08 22.55
N LEU A 4 -1.46 -5.17 22.08
CA LEU A 4 -0.04 -5.44 22.18
C LEU A 4 0.75 -4.18 21.82
N ASN A 5 1.37 -3.57 22.83
CA ASN A 5 2.31 -2.48 22.67
C ASN A 5 3.65 -3.05 22.17
N ILE A 6 3.64 -3.62 20.99
CA ILE A 6 4.88 -3.99 20.30
C ILE A 6 5.52 -2.67 19.86
N PRO A 7 6.73 -2.33 20.31
CA PRO A 7 7.47 -1.18 19.82
C PRO A 7 7.89 -1.46 18.38
N ILE A 8 6.94 -1.30 17.48
CA ILE A 8 7.17 -1.51 16.07
C ILE A 8 8.02 -0.34 15.58
N ASN A 9 9.25 -0.62 15.21
CA ASN A 9 10.14 0.37 14.64
C ASN A 9 9.63 0.73 13.24
N ARG A 10 8.82 1.80 13.16
CA ARG A 10 8.11 2.22 11.95
C ARG A 10 9.04 2.47 10.78
N PHE A 11 10.22 3.01 11.07
CA PHE A 11 11.22 3.24 10.05
C PHE A 11 11.62 1.93 9.36
N LYS A 12 11.84 0.85 10.13
CA LYS A 12 12.17 -0.45 9.56
C LYS A 12 11.04 -1.00 8.68
N ILE A 13 9.78 -0.86 9.11
CA ILE A 13 8.63 -1.32 8.33
C ILE A 13 8.52 -0.54 7.02
N LEU A 14 8.57 0.79 7.09
CA LEU A 14 8.48 1.63 5.89
C LEU A 14 9.66 1.38 4.94
N PHE A 15 10.85 1.20 5.49
CA PHE A 15 12.03 0.85 4.70
C PHE A 15 11.88 -0.50 4.00
N THR A 16 11.39 -1.52 4.71
CA THR A 16 11.13 -2.86 4.13
C THR A 16 10.08 -2.78 3.04
N LEU A 17 8.96 -2.07 3.27
CA LEU A 17 7.94 -1.86 2.24
C LEU A 17 8.48 -1.10 1.03
N GLY A 18 9.32 -0.09 1.26
CA GLY A 18 9.99 0.65 0.20
C GLY A 18 10.89 -0.25 -0.65
N LEU A 19 11.69 -1.12 -0.02
CA LEU A 19 12.52 -2.09 -0.71
C LEU A 19 11.67 -3.11 -1.51
N MET A 20 10.57 -3.60 -0.93
CA MET A 20 9.66 -4.50 -1.62
C MET A 20 8.99 -3.82 -2.82
N SER A 21 8.58 -2.55 -2.66
CA SER A 21 8.04 -1.75 -3.77
C SER A 21 9.08 -1.55 -4.88
N ALA A 22 10.32 -1.24 -4.51
CA ALA A 22 11.42 -1.08 -5.47
C ALA A 22 11.71 -2.39 -6.21
N SER A 23 11.68 -3.55 -5.53
CA SER A 23 11.84 -4.85 -6.18
C SER A 23 10.70 -5.16 -7.15
N ALA A 24 9.46 -4.84 -6.79
CA ALA A 24 8.30 -4.99 -7.67
C ALA A 24 8.44 -4.15 -8.95
N VAL A 25 8.79 -2.88 -8.81
CA VAL A 25 9.06 -2.00 -9.96
C VAL A 25 10.25 -2.48 -10.78
N GLY A 26 11.30 -3.00 -10.13
CA GLY A 26 12.44 -3.61 -10.81
C GLY A 26 12.05 -4.80 -11.68
N LEU A 27 11.20 -5.70 -11.17
CA LEU A 27 10.63 -6.82 -11.94
C LEU A 27 9.83 -6.32 -13.15
N PHE A 28 9.04 -5.26 -12.98
CA PHE A 28 8.29 -4.66 -14.10
C PHE A 28 9.23 -4.09 -15.17
N ILE A 29 10.28 -3.38 -14.78
CA ILE A 29 11.26 -2.80 -15.72
C ILE A 29 11.97 -3.91 -16.49
N LEU A 30 12.49 -4.93 -15.81
CA LEU A 30 13.14 -6.07 -16.44
C LEU A 30 12.22 -6.74 -17.45
N LYS A 31 10.95 -6.93 -17.07
CA LYS A 31 9.94 -7.52 -17.94
C LYS A 31 9.64 -6.65 -19.16
N SER A 32 9.46 -5.35 -18.96
CA SER A 32 9.17 -4.39 -20.04
C SER A 32 10.30 -4.33 -21.06
N ILE A 33 11.55 -4.37 -20.61
CA ILE A 33 12.72 -4.39 -21.49
C ILE A 33 12.76 -5.71 -22.29
N SER A 34 12.55 -6.84 -21.62
CA SER A 34 12.60 -8.16 -22.26
C SER A 34 11.52 -8.37 -23.30
N THR A 35 10.30 -7.88 -23.04
CA THR A 35 9.15 -8.08 -23.94
C THR A 35 8.85 -6.90 -24.84
N ARG A 36 9.50 -5.75 -24.65
CA ARG A 36 9.21 -4.48 -25.30
C ARG A 36 7.71 -4.10 -25.23
N ASN A 37 7.06 -4.50 -24.12
CA ASN A 37 5.62 -4.31 -23.92
C ASN A 37 5.37 -3.60 -22.58
N LEU A 38 4.63 -2.49 -22.62
CA LEU A 38 4.22 -1.69 -21.47
C LEU A 38 2.75 -1.94 -21.07
N ALA A 39 2.15 -3.03 -21.53
CA ALA A 39 0.71 -3.28 -21.35
C ALA A 39 0.25 -3.20 -19.88
N LEU A 40 1.09 -3.58 -18.92
CA LEU A 40 0.77 -3.53 -17.49
C LEU A 40 1.29 -2.27 -16.78
N TRP A 41 1.55 -1.18 -17.50
CA TRP A 41 1.98 0.09 -16.87
C TRP A 41 1.07 0.53 -15.74
N GLY A 42 -0.24 0.30 -15.84
CA GLY A 42 -1.25 0.64 -14.83
C GLY A 42 -0.98 0.05 -13.45
N ILE A 43 -0.26 -1.07 -13.35
CA ILE A 43 0.06 -1.70 -12.06
C ILE A 43 0.98 -0.81 -11.20
N ASN A 44 1.89 -0.03 -11.84
CA ASN A 44 2.73 0.94 -11.14
C ASN A 44 1.90 2.11 -10.58
N TRP A 45 0.89 2.55 -11.33
CA TRP A 45 -0.05 3.57 -10.88
C TRP A 45 -0.86 3.08 -9.68
N ASN A 46 -1.35 1.84 -9.73
CA ASN A 46 -2.09 1.22 -8.63
C ASN A 46 -1.21 1.08 -7.37
N LEU A 47 0.07 0.71 -7.53
CA LEU A 47 1.01 0.66 -6.41
C LEU A 47 1.21 2.04 -5.78
N PHE A 48 1.35 3.09 -6.59
CA PHE A 48 1.43 4.47 -6.09
C PHE A 48 0.19 4.85 -5.28
N LEU A 49 -1.01 4.55 -5.80
CA LEU A 49 -2.27 4.80 -5.09
C LEU A 49 -2.38 4.02 -3.78
N ALA A 50 -1.81 2.81 -3.70
CA ALA A 50 -1.79 1.99 -2.49
C ALA A 50 -0.92 2.59 -1.37
N TRP A 51 0.06 3.44 -1.69
CA TRP A 51 0.87 4.16 -0.72
C TRP A 51 0.17 5.37 -0.11
N ILE A 52 -0.80 5.95 -0.79
CA ILE A 52 -1.51 7.17 -0.34
C ILE A 52 -2.13 6.99 1.05
N PRO A 53 -2.84 5.90 1.38
CA PRO A 53 -3.40 5.70 2.71
C PRO A 53 -2.34 5.74 3.83
N ILE A 54 -1.14 5.19 3.58
CA ILE A 54 -0.04 5.25 4.55
C ILE A 54 0.40 6.70 4.79
N PHE A 55 0.61 7.46 3.72
CA PHE A 55 1.03 8.87 3.85
C PHE A 55 0.00 9.72 4.59
N ILE A 56 -1.29 9.52 4.31
CA ILE A 56 -2.38 10.21 5.00
C ILE A 56 -2.32 9.91 6.51
N VAL A 57 -2.18 8.65 6.88
CA VAL A 57 -2.15 8.26 8.30
C VAL A 57 -0.90 8.77 9.01
N LEU A 58 0.26 8.72 8.38
CA LEU A 58 1.51 9.27 8.94
C LEU A 58 1.40 10.79 9.17
N TRP A 59 0.83 11.51 8.19
CA TRP A 59 0.58 12.93 8.32
C TRP A 59 -0.39 13.23 9.47
N LEU A 60 -1.52 12.51 9.53
CA LEU A 60 -2.54 12.65 10.55
C LEU A 60 -1.97 12.40 11.95
N GLU A 61 -1.18 11.35 12.11
CA GLU A 61 -0.55 11.03 13.39
C GLU A 61 0.42 12.11 13.86
N ASN A 62 1.23 12.66 12.95
CA ASN A 62 2.14 13.75 13.29
C ASN A 62 1.36 14.99 13.78
N LYS A 63 0.27 15.33 13.10
CA LYS A 63 -0.59 16.46 13.50
C LYS A 63 -1.27 16.22 14.85
N VAL A 64 -1.75 15.01 15.12
CA VAL A 64 -2.36 14.65 16.41
C VAL A 64 -1.34 14.69 17.56
N LYS A 65 -0.08 14.32 17.31
CA LYS A 65 1.00 14.43 18.32
C LYS A 65 1.25 15.87 18.75
N ILE A 66 1.18 16.81 17.82
CA ILE A 66 1.41 18.24 18.06
C ILE A 66 0.15 18.93 18.64
N LYS A 67 -0.95 18.17 18.82
CA LYS A 67 -2.27 18.70 19.23
C LYS A 67 -2.79 19.82 18.29
N ALA A 68 -2.43 19.75 17.02
CA ALA A 68 -2.74 20.76 16.02
C ALA A 68 -4.06 20.52 15.29
N LEU A 69 -4.81 19.46 15.62
CA LEU A 69 -6.04 19.09 14.91
C LEU A 69 -7.25 18.99 15.85
N GLN A 70 -8.37 19.49 15.35
CA GLN A 70 -9.68 19.29 15.96
C GLN A 70 -10.27 17.93 15.56
N LYS A 71 -11.22 17.41 16.34
CA LYS A 71 -11.87 16.10 16.05
C LYS A 71 -12.48 16.04 14.65
N TRP A 72 -13.02 17.15 14.16
CA TRP A 72 -13.59 17.24 12.81
C TRP A 72 -12.55 17.05 11.71
N GLU A 73 -11.35 17.59 11.88
CA GLU A 73 -10.26 17.45 10.91
C GLU A 73 -9.76 16.00 10.86
N VAL A 74 -9.74 15.32 12.00
CA VAL A 74 -9.43 13.89 12.04
C VAL A 74 -10.49 13.08 11.29
N LEU A 75 -11.76 13.43 11.47
CA LEU A 75 -12.87 12.76 10.79
C LEU A 75 -12.80 12.95 9.27
N THR A 76 -12.66 14.20 8.81
CA THR A 76 -12.57 14.50 7.36
C THR A 76 -11.37 13.84 6.70
N THR A 77 -10.20 13.87 7.36
CA THR A 77 -9.00 13.20 6.85
C THR A 77 -9.17 11.69 6.80
N SER A 78 -9.87 11.10 7.78
CA SER A 78 -10.18 9.68 7.78
C SER A 78 -11.14 9.29 6.65
N LEU A 79 -12.07 10.16 6.27
CA LEU A 79 -12.93 9.94 5.10
C LEU A 79 -12.11 9.93 3.80
N ILE A 80 -11.18 10.88 3.65
CA ILE A 80 -10.26 10.90 2.50
C ILE A 80 -9.43 9.62 2.47
N TRP A 81 -8.87 9.22 3.61
CA TRP A 81 -8.13 7.95 3.73
C TRP A 81 -8.97 6.75 3.29
N LEU A 82 -10.25 6.70 3.70
CA LEU A 82 -11.17 5.61 3.34
C LEU A 82 -11.43 5.54 1.83
N LEU A 83 -11.47 6.67 1.13
CA LEU A 83 -11.63 6.71 -0.33
C LEU A 83 -10.44 6.09 -1.07
N PHE A 84 -9.22 6.22 -0.53
CA PHE A 84 -8.02 5.66 -1.15
C PHE A 84 -7.73 4.23 -0.71
N LEU A 85 -8.27 3.77 0.43
CA LEU A 85 -8.02 2.44 0.97
C LEU A 85 -8.34 1.30 -0.01
N PRO A 86 -9.45 1.31 -0.79
CA PRO A 86 -9.77 0.24 -1.72
C PRO A 86 -8.74 0.02 -2.82
N ASN A 87 -7.88 1.01 -3.12
CA ASN A 87 -6.82 0.86 -4.11
C ASN A 87 -5.74 -0.13 -3.64
N SER A 88 -5.60 -0.34 -2.32
CA SER A 88 -4.60 -1.28 -1.79
C SER A 88 -4.90 -2.75 -2.16
N PRO A 89 -6.09 -3.31 -1.97
CA PRO A 89 -6.41 -4.66 -2.43
C PRO A 89 -6.71 -4.73 -3.94
N TYR A 90 -6.90 -3.59 -4.62
CA TYR A 90 -7.30 -3.57 -6.03
C TYR A 90 -6.32 -4.33 -6.94
N ILE A 91 -5.02 -4.27 -6.66
CA ILE A 91 -3.99 -4.97 -7.47
C ILE A 91 -4.22 -6.49 -7.52
N ILE A 92 -4.93 -7.07 -6.54
CA ILE A 92 -5.29 -8.49 -6.56
C ILE A 92 -6.15 -8.80 -7.79
N THR A 93 -6.97 -7.86 -8.25
CA THR A 93 -7.80 -8.04 -9.45
C THR A 93 -6.97 -8.15 -10.73
N ASP A 94 -5.74 -7.63 -10.74
CA ASP A 94 -4.83 -7.74 -11.87
C ASP A 94 -4.35 -9.19 -12.10
N LEU A 95 -4.57 -10.11 -11.14
CA LEU A 95 -4.35 -11.55 -11.33
C LEU A 95 -5.20 -12.14 -12.47
N VAL A 96 -6.32 -11.48 -12.83
CA VAL A 96 -7.15 -11.89 -13.97
C VAL A 96 -6.36 -11.87 -15.28
N TYR A 97 -5.40 -10.96 -15.41
CA TYR A 97 -4.56 -10.91 -16.61
C TYR A 97 -3.73 -12.18 -16.83
N LEU A 98 -3.46 -12.95 -15.77
CA LEU A 98 -2.74 -14.22 -15.90
C LEU A 98 -3.51 -15.26 -16.71
N GLN A 99 -4.83 -15.19 -16.77
CA GLN A 99 -5.67 -16.14 -17.51
C GLN A 99 -5.47 -16.04 -19.04
N SER A 100 -5.03 -14.88 -19.52
CA SER A 100 -4.78 -14.65 -20.95
C SER A 100 -3.36 -15.03 -21.40
N LEU A 101 -2.50 -15.42 -20.47
CA LEU A 101 -1.11 -15.71 -20.72
C LEU A 101 -0.85 -17.21 -20.73
N SER A 102 0.00 -17.67 -21.64
CA SER A 102 0.44 -19.08 -21.74
C SER A 102 1.94 -19.17 -21.99
N GLY A 103 2.55 -20.33 -21.63
CA GLY A 103 3.95 -20.61 -21.89
C GLY A 103 4.94 -20.04 -20.87
N ASN A 104 6.22 -19.97 -21.25
CA ASN A 104 7.32 -19.55 -20.35
C ASN A 104 7.16 -18.15 -19.76
N THR A 105 6.39 -17.30 -20.41
CA THR A 105 6.17 -15.92 -19.98
C THR A 105 5.22 -15.81 -18.79
N TYR A 106 4.37 -16.80 -18.59
CA TYR A 106 3.36 -16.87 -17.52
C TYR A 106 3.97 -16.71 -16.13
N TRP A 107 5.01 -17.45 -15.81
CA TRP A 107 5.66 -17.45 -14.49
C TRP A 107 6.24 -16.08 -14.10
N HIS A 108 6.83 -15.38 -15.05
CA HIS A 108 7.38 -14.04 -14.78
C HIS A 108 6.29 -13.02 -14.45
N TYR A 109 5.18 -13.04 -15.20
CA TYR A 109 4.04 -12.18 -14.91
C TYR A 109 3.39 -12.54 -13.58
N GLN A 110 3.28 -13.82 -13.28
CA GLN A 110 2.71 -14.29 -12.01
C GLN A 110 3.53 -13.77 -10.82
N ILE A 111 4.84 -13.98 -10.80
CA ILE A 111 5.72 -13.49 -9.72
C ILE A 111 5.61 -11.98 -9.59
N MET A 112 5.63 -11.25 -10.69
CA MET A 112 5.52 -9.81 -10.72
C MET A 112 4.20 -9.34 -10.09
N ILE A 113 3.06 -9.81 -10.59
CA ILE A 113 1.74 -9.38 -10.11
C ILE A 113 1.53 -9.77 -8.63
N PHE A 114 1.96 -10.98 -8.22
CA PHE A 114 1.89 -11.38 -6.81
C PHE A 114 2.72 -10.48 -5.91
N THR A 115 3.91 -10.06 -6.34
CA THR A 115 4.75 -9.14 -5.57
C THR A 115 4.06 -7.79 -5.40
N TYR A 116 3.49 -7.23 -6.47
CA TYR A 116 2.71 -6.00 -6.40
C TYR A 116 1.50 -6.12 -5.50
N ALA A 117 0.72 -7.19 -5.64
CA ALA A 117 -0.48 -7.44 -4.84
C ALA A 117 -0.15 -7.57 -3.35
N PHE A 118 0.93 -8.27 -3.02
CA PHE A 118 1.38 -8.46 -1.63
C PHE A 118 1.79 -7.13 -0.99
N VAL A 119 2.64 -6.34 -1.68
CA VAL A 119 3.10 -5.04 -1.18
C VAL A 119 1.93 -4.08 -0.99
N SER A 120 1.06 -4.02 -1.99
CA SER A 120 -0.13 -3.16 -1.95
C SER A 120 -1.07 -3.51 -0.79
N LEU A 121 -1.34 -4.81 -0.61
CA LEU A 121 -2.16 -5.29 0.50
C LEU A 121 -1.52 -4.96 1.85
N ALA A 122 -0.20 -5.16 1.98
CA ALA A 122 0.54 -4.81 3.20
C ALA A 122 0.43 -3.30 3.51
N CYS A 123 0.50 -2.44 2.49
CA CYS A 123 0.27 -1.00 2.65
C CYS A 123 -1.11 -0.70 3.22
N GLY A 124 -2.15 -1.33 2.69
CA GLY A 124 -3.53 -1.18 3.18
C GLY A 124 -3.70 -1.62 4.63
N LEU A 125 -3.22 -2.81 4.97
CA LEU A 125 -3.33 -3.36 6.33
C LEU A 125 -2.56 -2.53 7.36
N LEU A 126 -1.36 -2.05 7.01
CA LEU A 126 -0.59 -1.17 7.89
C LEU A 126 -1.24 0.18 8.08
N SER A 127 -1.82 0.77 7.04
CA SER A 127 -2.56 2.02 7.14
C SER A 127 -3.78 1.86 8.05
N LEU A 128 -4.52 0.74 7.95
CA LEU A 128 -5.62 0.39 8.85
C LEU A 128 -5.18 0.31 10.32
N TYR A 129 -4.09 -0.39 10.58
CA TYR A 129 -3.56 -0.54 11.92
C TYR A 129 -3.16 0.81 12.55
N TRP A 130 -2.51 1.68 11.77
CA TRP A 130 -2.07 2.97 12.27
C TRP A 130 -3.22 3.98 12.43
N ILE A 131 -4.20 4.00 11.53
CA ILE A 131 -5.36 4.89 11.70
C ILE A 131 -6.18 4.49 12.92
N GLN A 132 -6.32 3.19 13.20
CA GLN A 132 -6.99 2.71 14.40
C GLN A 132 -6.31 3.25 15.67
N LYS A 133 -4.97 3.30 15.71
CA LYS A 133 -4.23 3.92 16.83
C LYS A 133 -4.50 5.42 16.97
N VAL A 134 -4.60 6.13 15.85
CA VAL A 134 -4.94 7.57 15.86
C VAL A 134 -6.35 7.77 16.42
N TRP A 135 -7.31 6.99 15.96
CA TRP A 135 -8.69 7.06 16.43
C TRP A 135 -8.81 6.77 17.92
N THR A 136 -8.16 5.71 18.40
CA THR A 136 -8.14 5.37 19.84
C THR A 136 -7.58 6.52 20.67
N LYS A 137 -6.55 7.21 20.17
CA LYS A 137 -5.92 8.32 20.89
C LYS A 137 -6.77 9.60 20.92
N VAL A 138 -7.60 9.84 19.90
CA VAL A 138 -8.36 11.08 19.75
C VAL A 138 -9.76 10.98 20.34
N PHE A 139 -10.40 9.81 20.25
CA PHE A 139 -11.80 9.62 20.58
C PHE A 139 -12.04 8.78 21.83
N LEU A 140 -11.07 7.96 22.25
CA LEU A 140 -11.11 7.15 23.46
C LEU A 140 -10.09 7.60 24.48
#